data_705b2dfa3275a083ed4fc7715642c669
#
_entry.id   705b2dfa3275a083ed4fc7715642c669
#
_cell.length_a   1.000
_cell.length_b   1.000
_cell.length_c   1.000
_cell.angle_alpha   90.00
_cell.angle_beta   90.00
_cell.angle_gamma   90.00
#
_symmetry.space_group_name_H-M   'P 1'
#
loop_
_entity.id
_entity.type
_entity.pdbx_description
1 polymer ?
#
loop_
_entity_poly.entity_id
_entity_poly.type
_entity_poly.pdbx_seq_one_letter_code
_entity_poly.pdbx_strand_id
1 'polypeptide(L)'
;MSENNIVVVKDLEKKYKSGTHAVKGINFEVKKGEIFGMLGPNGAGKTTTLQMMGTLLNITNGKIKILEYDVESDSSNVRENIGFALQEAGLDSLSTVKELIAFHVKLFGFRGVEIDTRVGQSLSLLDLHQYSDQMIPELSGGTQRRLDLAVSLVHDPKLLILDEPTTGLDPAHRSDLWTLLKKLKTEKGITIVLSTHYMEEADVLCDRLAIIDSGEIVAMDTPQKLKKTIGKDRIEFKLFESLSEGQIIALKDEFGEENISVNDSFFTVRVDDGEETLLDTLKIIIQMEIKVKGTKVLRPSLDDVYLKYTGKRLEELY
;
A
#
# COMPACT_ATOMS: atom_id res chain seq x y z
N MET A 1 16.69 -8.57 -17.79
CA MET A 1 15.38 -8.40 -17.12
C MET A 1 14.40 -9.37 -17.78
N SER A 2 13.47 -10.00 -17.05
CA SER A 2 12.32 -10.59 -17.74
C SER A 2 11.55 -9.46 -18.42
N GLU A 3 10.99 -9.69 -19.60
CA GLU A 3 10.30 -8.65 -20.42
C GLU A 3 9.17 -7.91 -19.68
N ASN A 4 8.82 -8.33 -18.47
CA ASN A 4 7.68 -7.81 -17.72
C ASN A 4 8.04 -6.99 -16.45
N ASN A 5 9.32 -6.85 -16.09
CA ASN A 5 9.72 -6.11 -14.87
C ASN A 5 10.16 -4.69 -15.23
N ILE A 6 9.53 -3.69 -14.57
CA ILE A 6 9.89 -2.27 -14.73
C ILE A 6 10.93 -1.81 -13.71
N VAL A 7 10.96 -2.44 -12.52
CA VAL A 7 11.96 -2.19 -11.48
C VAL A 7 12.62 -3.51 -11.09
N VAL A 8 13.93 -3.50 -10.94
CA VAL A 8 14.71 -4.63 -10.40
C VAL A 8 15.68 -4.09 -9.38
N VAL A 9 15.58 -4.57 -8.15
CA VAL A 9 16.45 -4.23 -7.02
C VAL A 9 17.21 -5.47 -6.60
N LYS A 10 18.56 -5.36 -6.51
CA LYS A 10 19.45 -6.47 -6.15
C LYS A 10 20.42 -6.06 -5.08
N ASP A 11 20.44 -6.81 -3.97
CA ASP A 11 21.36 -6.69 -2.85
C ASP A 11 21.51 -5.24 -2.35
N LEU A 12 20.40 -4.50 -2.34
CA LEU A 12 20.38 -3.08 -2.07
C LEU A 12 20.69 -2.80 -0.61
N GLU A 13 21.75 -2.01 -0.38
CA GLU A 13 22.11 -1.55 0.95
C GLU A 13 22.23 -0.03 1.05
N LYS A 14 21.85 0.48 2.23
CA LYS A 14 22.11 1.87 2.61
C LYS A 14 22.66 1.95 4.02
N LYS A 15 23.92 2.42 4.12
CA LYS A 15 24.56 2.78 5.37
C LYS A 15 24.83 4.29 5.40
N TYR A 16 24.28 4.97 6.39
CA TYR A 16 24.53 6.39 6.60
C TYR A 16 25.86 6.63 7.32
N LYS A 17 26.43 7.80 7.14
CA LYS A 17 27.69 8.19 7.85
C LYS A 17 27.53 8.19 9.37
N SER A 18 26.31 8.32 9.89
CA SER A 18 25.97 8.18 11.32
C SER A 18 26.14 6.76 11.86
N GLY A 19 26.40 5.77 11.01
CA GLY A 19 26.47 4.35 11.37
C GLY A 19 25.14 3.61 11.21
N THR A 20 24.02 4.30 10.94
CA THR A 20 22.72 3.66 10.73
C THR A 20 22.71 2.83 9.45
N HIS A 21 22.40 1.53 9.55
CA HIS A 21 22.20 0.63 8.42
C HIS A 21 20.72 0.54 8.11
N ALA A 22 20.23 1.46 7.27
CA ALA A 22 18.81 1.65 7.02
C ALA A 22 18.20 0.62 6.05
N VAL A 23 19.00 0.09 5.10
CA VAL A 23 18.59 -0.96 4.16
C VAL A 23 19.69 -2.00 4.09
N LYS A 24 19.34 -3.28 4.22
CA LYS A 24 20.27 -4.37 4.53
C LYS A 24 20.22 -5.51 3.49
N GLY A 25 20.51 -5.22 2.23
CA GLY A 25 20.63 -6.24 1.19
C GLY A 25 19.26 -6.71 0.67
N ILE A 26 18.30 -5.79 0.50
CA ILE A 26 16.96 -6.16 0.00
C ILE A 26 16.97 -6.46 -1.49
N ASN A 27 16.09 -7.41 -1.86
CA ASN A 27 15.91 -7.87 -3.24
C ASN A 27 14.42 -7.90 -3.57
N PHE A 28 14.01 -7.22 -4.65
CA PHE A 28 12.65 -7.31 -5.16
C PHE A 28 12.54 -6.85 -6.62
N GLU A 29 11.43 -7.19 -7.25
CA GLU A 29 11.09 -6.79 -8.61
C GLU A 29 9.68 -6.25 -8.64
N VAL A 30 9.44 -5.22 -9.46
CA VAL A 30 8.12 -4.65 -9.71
C VAL A 30 7.74 -4.89 -11.16
N LYS A 31 6.55 -5.45 -11.39
CA LYS A 31 6.02 -5.73 -12.71
C LYS A 31 5.39 -4.47 -13.32
N LYS A 32 5.43 -4.38 -14.65
CA LYS A 32 4.77 -3.30 -15.37
C LYS A 32 3.26 -3.32 -15.10
N GLY A 33 2.69 -2.16 -14.77
CA GLY A 33 1.26 -1.99 -14.54
C GLY A 33 0.74 -2.54 -13.20
N GLU A 34 1.63 -2.88 -12.24
CA GLU A 34 1.18 -3.23 -10.88
C GLU A 34 1.29 -2.04 -9.92
N ILE A 35 0.54 -2.09 -8.84
CA ILE A 35 0.75 -1.28 -7.64
C ILE A 35 1.52 -2.15 -6.65
N PHE A 36 2.77 -1.79 -6.38
CA PHE A 36 3.65 -2.47 -5.44
C PHE A 36 3.79 -1.66 -4.16
N GLY A 37 3.46 -2.26 -3.01
CA GLY A 37 3.53 -1.63 -1.70
C GLY A 37 4.79 -1.99 -0.93
N MET A 38 5.33 -1.04 -0.19
CA MET A 38 6.31 -1.25 0.87
C MET A 38 5.65 -0.97 2.21
N LEU A 39 5.29 -2.00 2.96
CA LEU A 39 4.58 -1.92 4.23
C LEU A 39 5.55 -2.09 5.40
N GLY A 40 5.45 -1.25 6.41
CA GLY A 40 6.26 -1.37 7.62
C GLY A 40 6.26 -0.12 8.49
N PRO A 41 6.84 -0.18 9.69
CA PRO A 41 6.87 0.95 10.62
C PRO A 41 7.77 2.09 10.13
N ASN A 42 7.71 3.22 10.86
CA ASN A 42 8.64 4.31 10.65
C ASN A 42 10.06 3.86 10.96
N GLY A 43 11.03 4.27 10.13
CA GLY A 43 12.42 3.84 10.26
C GLY A 43 12.73 2.44 9.71
N ALA A 44 11.76 1.70 9.16
CA ALA A 44 12.01 0.37 8.56
C ALA A 44 12.85 0.40 7.28
N GLY A 45 13.12 1.57 6.68
CA GLY A 45 13.91 1.71 5.45
C GLY A 45 13.10 1.98 4.19
N LYS A 46 11.75 2.13 4.27
CA LYS A 46 10.85 2.38 3.14
C LYS A 46 11.23 3.64 2.36
N THR A 47 11.14 4.81 3.00
CA THR A 47 11.52 6.12 2.41
C THR A 47 12.94 6.12 1.84
N THR A 48 13.89 5.53 2.57
CA THR A 48 15.28 5.40 2.11
C THR A 48 15.36 4.61 0.80
N THR A 49 14.61 3.52 0.68
CA THR A 49 14.54 2.70 -0.54
C THR A 49 13.93 3.49 -1.69
N LEU A 50 12.79 4.18 -1.46
CA LEU A 50 12.15 5.01 -2.48
C LEU A 50 13.03 6.15 -2.94
N GLN A 51 13.75 6.82 -2.03
CA GLN A 51 14.69 7.89 -2.38
C GLN A 51 15.86 7.40 -3.24
N MET A 52 16.38 6.20 -2.98
CA MET A 52 17.40 5.59 -3.85
C MET A 52 16.83 5.27 -5.23
N MET A 53 15.60 4.74 -5.32
CA MET A 53 14.90 4.53 -6.59
C MET A 53 14.67 5.84 -7.34
N GLY A 54 14.30 6.90 -6.62
CA GLY A 54 14.09 8.25 -7.16
C GLY A 54 15.36 9.03 -7.52
N THR A 55 16.54 8.43 -7.41
CA THR A 55 17.85 9.07 -7.63
C THR A 55 18.14 10.26 -6.66
N LEU A 56 17.42 10.34 -5.54
CA LEU A 56 17.58 11.39 -4.54
C LEU A 56 18.64 11.03 -3.48
N LEU A 57 19.01 9.75 -3.39
CA LEU A 57 19.94 9.22 -2.41
C LEU A 57 20.87 8.18 -3.05
N ASN A 58 22.18 8.33 -2.85
CA ASN A 58 23.18 7.37 -3.37
C ASN A 58 23.07 6.02 -2.67
N ILE A 59 23.27 4.95 -3.41
CA ILE A 59 23.35 3.57 -2.95
C ILE A 59 24.68 3.35 -2.22
N THR A 60 24.71 2.53 -1.18
CA THR A 60 25.94 2.11 -0.53
C THR A 60 26.49 0.82 -1.16
N ASN A 61 25.61 -0.14 -1.43
CA ASN A 61 25.92 -1.39 -2.12
C ASN A 61 24.65 -1.91 -2.85
N GLY A 62 24.83 -2.78 -3.83
CA GLY A 62 23.76 -3.33 -4.63
C GLY A 62 23.44 -2.51 -5.88
N LYS A 63 22.28 -2.74 -6.49
CA LYS A 63 21.88 -2.08 -7.74
C LYS A 63 20.38 -1.91 -7.82
N ILE A 64 19.95 -0.80 -8.44
CA ILE A 64 18.56 -0.58 -8.85
C ILE A 64 18.55 -0.31 -10.36
N LYS A 65 17.69 -1.03 -11.08
CA LYS A 65 17.37 -0.71 -12.48
C LYS A 65 15.89 -0.36 -12.60
N ILE A 66 15.61 0.73 -13.29
CA ILE A 66 14.25 1.18 -13.63
C ILE A 66 14.17 1.23 -15.16
N LEU A 67 13.22 0.46 -15.72
CA LEU A 67 13.24 0.13 -17.15
C LEU A 67 14.58 -0.57 -17.49
N GLU A 68 15.33 -0.02 -18.44
CA GLU A 68 16.69 -0.47 -18.76
C GLU A 68 17.81 0.32 -18.06
N TYR A 69 17.46 1.41 -17.38
CA TYR A 69 18.40 2.38 -16.82
C TYR A 69 18.85 2.01 -15.42
N ASP A 70 20.13 2.15 -15.13
CA ASP A 70 20.68 2.05 -13.78
C ASP A 70 20.54 3.41 -13.07
N VAL A 71 20.06 3.42 -11.83
CA VAL A 71 19.72 4.67 -11.13
C VAL A 71 20.94 5.54 -10.79
N GLU A 72 22.16 5.00 -10.76
CA GLU A 72 23.38 5.75 -10.49
C GLU A 72 24.04 6.25 -11.78
N SER A 73 24.24 5.37 -12.77
CA SER A 73 24.92 5.74 -14.02
C SER A 73 24.02 6.48 -15.00
N ASP A 74 22.70 6.18 -15.01
CA ASP A 74 21.74 6.70 -15.99
C ASP A 74 20.65 7.56 -15.32
N SER A 75 21.00 8.27 -14.24
CA SER A 75 20.01 8.98 -13.40
C SER A 75 19.15 9.99 -14.14
N SER A 76 19.64 10.59 -15.22
CA SER A 76 18.85 11.52 -16.06
C SER A 76 17.71 10.78 -16.75
N ASN A 77 18.01 9.67 -17.42
CA ASN A 77 17.02 8.84 -18.11
C ASN A 77 16.01 8.24 -17.13
N VAL A 78 16.44 7.90 -15.90
CA VAL A 78 15.53 7.47 -14.84
C VAL A 78 14.55 8.57 -14.51
N ARG A 79 15.02 9.80 -14.23
CA ARG A 79 14.16 10.95 -13.86
C ARG A 79 13.16 11.35 -14.95
N GLU A 80 13.49 11.15 -16.22
CA GLU A 80 12.58 11.39 -17.33
C GLU A 80 11.41 10.39 -17.39
N ASN A 81 11.57 9.23 -16.76
CA ASN A 81 10.59 8.14 -16.81
C ASN A 81 9.86 7.89 -15.47
N ILE A 82 10.21 8.61 -14.42
CA ILE A 82 9.58 8.45 -13.10
C ILE A 82 8.86 9.73 -12.65
N GLY A 83 7.70 9.61 -12.06
CA GLY A 83 7.10 10.63 -11.20
C GLY A 83 7.43 10.32 -9.74
N PHE A 84 7.73 11.33 -8.95
CA PHE A 84 8.05 11.15 -7.53
C PHE A 84 7.27 12.15 -6.68
N ALA A 85 6.49 11.64 -5.71
CA ALA A 85 5.81 12.45 -4.72
C ALA A 85 6.31 12.08 -3.32
N LEU A 86 6.89 13.05 -2.61
CA LEU A 86 7.40 12.91 -1.25
C LEU A 86 6.25 12.88 -0.24
N GLN A 87 6.55 12.49 1.01
CA GLN A 87 5.61 12.51 2.13
C GLN A 87 5.11 13.94 2.41
N GLU A 88 6.02 14.91 2.45
CA GLU A 88 5.68 16.33 2.51
C GLU A 88 5.70 16.91 1.10
N ALA A 89 4.57 17.39 0.64
CA ALA A 89 4.47 18.06 -0.65
C ALA A 89 5.28 19.36 -0.60
N GLY A 90 6.39 19.41 -1.32
CA GLY A 90 7.23 20.61 -1.47
C GLY A 90 6.60 21.62 -2.42
N LEU A 91 5.31 21.95 -2.23
CA LEU A 91 4.57 22.85 -3.09
C LEU A 91 4.95 24.31 -2.83
N ASP A 92 5.17 25.09 -3.91
CA ASP A 92 5.43 26.51 -3.80
C ASP A 92 4.20 27.29 -3.30
N SER A 93 4.32 27.90 -2.14
CA SER A 93 3.22 28.65 -1.51
C SER A 93 2.88 29.98 -2.18
N LEU A 94 3.65 30.43 -3.17
CA LEU A 94 3.48 31.72 -3.84
C LEU A 94 2.80 31.58 -5.21
N SER A 95 2.48 30.37 -5.63
CA SER A 95 1.89 30.08 -6.94
C SER A 95 0.41 29.67 -6.81
N THR A 96 -0.34 29.87 -7.89
CA THR A 96 -1.63 29.21 -8.11
C THR A 96 -1.42 27.76 -8.57
N VAL A 97 -2.47 26.95 -8.50
CA VAL A 97 -2.48 25.56 -8.99
C VAL A 97 -1.99 25.50 -10.45
N LYS A 98 -2.58 26.33 -11.32
CA LYS A 98 -2.23 26.36 -12.75
C LYS A 98 -0.79 26.78 -12.99
N GLU A 99 -0.31 27.79 -12.26
CA GLU A 99 1.07 28.28 -12.40
C GLU A 99 2.09 27.23 -11.99
N LEU A 100 1.85 26.51 -10.88
CA LEU A 100 2.74 25.44 -10.45
C LEU A 100 2.81 24.30 -11.47
N ILE A 101 1.65 23.85 -11.97
CA ILE A 101 1.62 22.79 -13.01
C ILE A 101 2.36 23.28 -14.25
N ALA A 102 2.09 24.52 -14.73
CA ALA A 102 2.77 25.10 -15.89
C ALA A 102 4.28 25.23 -15.69
N PHE A 103 4.72 25.56 -14.48
CA PHE A 103 6.14 25.61 -14.14
C PHE A 103 6.79 24.22 -14.27
N HIS A 104 6.19 23.18 -13.74
CA HIS A 104 6.71 21.82 -13.87
C HIS A 104 6.70 21.33 -15.31
N VAL A 105 5.66 21.60 -16.10
CA VAL A 105 5.63 21.32 -17.54
C VAL A 105 6.83 21.95 -18.24
N LYS A 106 7.15 23.22 -17.94
CA LYS A 106 8.32 23.91 -18.51
C LYS A 106 9.64 23.33 -18.06
N LEU A 107 9.76 22.84 -16.81
CA LEU A 107 10.98 22.21 -16.31
C LEU A 107 11.32 20.92 -17.09
N PHE A 108 10.31 20.18 -17.55
CA PHE A 108 10.48 19.02 -18.42
C PHE A 108 10.70 19.39 -19.90
N GLY A 109 10.87 20.66 -20.22
CA GLY A 109 11.29 21.14 -21.55
C GLY A 109 10.16 21.38 -22.53
N PHE A 110 8.88 21.23 -22.14
CA PHE A 110 7.73 21.54 -23.00
C PHE A 110 7.58 23.05 -23.24
N ARG A 111 7.09 23.43 -24.42
CA ARG A 111 7.04 24.84 -24.85
C ARG A 111 5.77 25.16 -25.63
N GLY A 112 5.44 26.45 -25.68
CA GLY A 112 4.33 26.98 -26.49
C GLY A 112 2.98 26.38 -26.10
N VAL A 113 2.18 26.01 -27.07
CA VAL A 113 0.81 25.49 -26.92
C VAL A 113 0.78 24.16 -26.11
N GLU A 114 1.87 23.41 -26.12
CA GLU A 114 1.97 22.15 -25.40
C GLU A 114 1.85 22.35 -23.87
N ILE A 115 2.30 23.50 -23.35
CA ILE A 115 2.17 23.86 -21.94
C ILE A 115 0.69 23.88 -21.54
N ASP A 116 -0.14 24.64 -22.26
CA ASP A 116 -1.56 24.78 -21.93
C ASP A 116 -2.30 23.46 -22.08
N THR A 117 -1.93 22.67 -23.10
CA THR A 117 -2.48 21.32 -23.30
C THR A 117 -2.20 20.42 -22.10
N ARG A 118 -0.94 20.32 -21.64
CA ARG A 118 -0.55 19.50 -20.50
C ARG A 118 -1.11 19.97 -19.18
N VAL A 119 -1.17 21.28 -18.97
CA VAL A 119 -1.84 21.90 -17.80
C VAL A 119 -3.30 21.47 -17.76
N GLY A 120 -4.04 21.63 -18.88
CA GLY A 120 -5.44 21.22 -18.96
C GLY A 120 -5.63 19.72 -18.72
N GLN A 121 -4.76 18.89 -19.27
CA GLN A 121 -4.77 17.43 -19.04
C GLN A 121 -4.54 17.08 -17.57
N SER A 122 -3.56 17.71 -16.90
CA SER A 122 -3.26 17.48 -15.49
C SER A 122 -4.41 17.93 -14.60
N LEU A 123 -5.00 19.11 -14.86
CA LEU A 123 -6.19 19.61 -14.15
C LEU A 123 -7.38 18.65 -14.28
N SER A 124 -7.60 18.11 -15.49
CA SER A 124 -8.70 17.16 -15.75
C SER A 124 -8.46 15.82 -15.06
N LEU A 125 -7.22 15.29 -15.15
CA LEU A 125 -6.87 13.97 -14.62
C LEU A 125 -7.04 13.87 -13.10
N LEU A 126 -6.74 14.98 -12.41
CA LEU A 126 -6.72 15.08 -10.94
C LEU A 126 -7.92 15.85 -10.34
N ASP A 127 -8.94 16.20 -11.16
CA ASP A 127 -10.12 16.96 -10.77
C ASP A 127 -9.78 18.32 -10.11
N LEU A 128 -8.82 19.05 -10.69
CA LEU A 128 -8.30 20.31 -10.15
C LEU A 128 -8.82 21.57 -10.87
N HIS A 129 -9.69 21.44 -11.89
CA HIS A 129 -10.15 22.58 -12.68
C HIS A 129 -10.73 23.73 -11.87
N GLN A 130 -11.57 23.41 -10.87
CA GLN A 130 -12.21 24.42 -10.03
C GLN A 130 -11.24 25.17 -9.11
N TYR A 131 -10.02 24.65 -8.93
CA TYR A 131 -8.98 25.22 -8.09
C TYR A 131 -7.87 25.90 -8.89
N SER A 132 -7.98 25.94 -10.25
CA SER A 132 -6.88 26.36 -11.15
C SER A 132 -6.25 27.69 -10.80
N ASP A 133 -7.06 28.68 -10.43
CA ASP A 133 -6.65 30.03 -10.12
C ASP A 133 -6.53 30.32 -8.60
N GLN A 134 -6.73 29.30 -7.75
CA GLN A 134 -6.56 29.43 -6.29
C GLN A 134 -5.09 29.31 -5.91
N MET A 135 -4.71 30.08 -4.87
CA MET A 135 -3.39 29.97 -4.26
C MET A 135 -3.24 28.65 -3.50
N ILE A 136 -2.08 28.02 -3.60
CA ILE A 136 -1.82 26.70 -3.01
C ILE A 136 -2.08 26.65 -1.50
N PRO A 137 -1.73 27.64 -0.67
CA PRO A 137 -2.03 27.63 0.76
C PRO A 137 -3.53 27.64 1.11
N GLU A 138 -4.40 28.01 0.16
CA GLU A 138 -5.87 28.04 0.37
C GLU A 138 -6.52 26.66 0.15
N LEU A 139 -5.76 25.70 -0.39
CA LEU A 139 -6.24 24.36 -0.70
C LEU A 139 -6.32 23.50 0.56
N SER A 140 -7.30 22.60 0.59
CA SER A 140 -7.32 21.52 1.57
C SER A 140 -6.11 20.58 1.38
N GLY A 141 -5.69 19.86 2.44
CA GLY A 141 -4.58 18.91 2.36
C GLY A 141 -4.79 17.83 1.28
N GLY A 142 -6.02 17.35 1.11
CA GLY A 142 -6.36 16.39 0.04
C GLY A 142 -6.21 17.01 -1.36
N THR A 143 -6.59 18.26 -1.55
CA THR A 143 -6.41 18.98 -2.82
C THR A 143 -4.93 19.26 -3.09
N GLN A 144 -4.15 19.63 -2.06
CA GLN A 144 -2.69 19.78 -2.18
C GLN A 144 -2.02 18.47 -2.58
N ARG A 145 -2.48 17.33 -2.02
CA ARG A 145 -1.95 16.00 -2.40
C ARG A 145 -2.30 15.63 -3.85
N ARG A 146 -3.51 15.97 -4.33
CA ARG A 146 -3.84 15.81 -5.75
C ARG A 146 -2.96 16.70 -6.66
N LEU A 147 -2.65 17.91 -6.23
CA LEU A 147 -1.75 18.81 -6.96
C LEU A 147 -0.31 18.26 -7.01
N ASP A 148 0.20 17.70 -5.92
CA ASP A 148 1.50 17.06 -5.86
C ASP A 148 1.59 15.85 -6.85
N LEU A 149 0.52 15.06 -6.93
CA LEU A 149 0.40 14.04 -7.96
C LEU A 149 0.32 14.64 -9.38
N ALA A 150 -0.42 15.73 -9.57
CA ALA A 150 -0.53 16.38 -10.87
C ALA A 150 0.85 16.80 -11.41
N VAL A 151 1.67 17.45 -10.58
CA VAL A 151 3.02 17.88 -10.98
C VAL A 151 3.97 16.71 -11.22
N SER A 152 3.81 15.61 -10.48
CA SER A 152 4.62 14.39 -10.69
C SER A 152 4.26 13.62 -11.97
N LEU A 153 3.11 13.94 -12.59
CA LEU A 153 2.60 13.26 -13.79
C LEU A 153 2.70 14.07 -15.07
N VAL A 154 3.13 15.33 -15.04
CA VAL A 154 3.10 16.27 -16.19
C VAL A 154 3.90 15.79 -17.41
N HIS A 155 4.90 14.92 -17.22
CA HIS A 155 5.78 14.41 -18.26
C HIS A 155 5.43 12.98 -18.71
N ASP A 156 4.25 12.46 -18.31
CA ASP A 156 3.77 11.11 -18.63
C ASP A 156 4.74 9.98 -18.20
N PRO A 157 5.11 9.90 -16.89
CA PRO A 157 6.05 8.90 -16.41
C PRO A 157 5.50 7.49 -16.57
N LYS A 158 6.38 6.50 -16.69
CA LYS A 158 6.03 5.07 -16.72
C LYS A 158 5.94 4.45 -15.33
N LEU A 159 6.61 5.07 -14.35
CA LEU A 159 6.64 4.65 -12.95
C LEU A 159 6.34 5.85 -12.06
N LEU A 160 5.38 5.69 -11.15
CA LEU A 160 5.06 6.67 -10.11
C LEU A 160 5.53 6.13 -8.77
N ILE A 161 6.35 6.90 -8.06
CA ILE A 161 6.88 6.58 -6.74
C ILE A 161 6.23 7.49 -5.71
N LEU A 162 5.59 6.92 -4.69
CA LEU A 162 4.81 7.65 -3.69
C LEU A 162 5.30 7.29 -2.28
N ASP A 163 5.77 8.28 -1.55
CA ASP A 163 6.16 8.08 -0.15
C ASP A 163 5.01 8.48 0.77
N GLU A 164 4.39 7.48 1.41
CA GLU A 164 3.26 7.62 2.33
C GLU A 164 2.13 8.54 1.81
N PRO A 165 1.51 8.22 0.65
CA PRO A 165 0.66 9.14 -0.11
C PRO A 165 -0.58 9.62 0.64
N THR A 166 -1.07 8.89 1.64
CA THR A 166 -2.31 9.21 2.36
C THR A 166 -2.10 9.68 3.80
N THR A 167 -0.84 9.82 4.23
CA THR A 167 -0.53 10.31 5.58
C THR A 167 -1.09 11.71 5.79
N GLY A 168 -1.77 11.91 6.93
CA GLY A 168 -2.41 13.19 7.28
C GLY A 168 -3.75 13.46 6.60
N LEU A 169 -4.24 12.58 5.72
CA LEU A 169 -5.56 12.69 5.11
C LEU A 169 -6.65 12.05 5.99
N ASP A 170 -7.82 12.65 6.01
CA ASP A 170 -9.01 12.03 6.60
C ASP A 170 -9.48 10.82 5.77
N PRO A 171 -10.37 9.95 6.32
CA PRO A 171 -10.80 8.72 5.63
C PRO A 171 -11.44 8.94 4.27
N ALA A 172 -12.19 10.04 4.07
CA ALA A 172 -12.85 10.32 2.80
C ALA A 172 -11.84 10.66 1.72
N HIS A 173 -10.94 11.63 1.98
CA HIS A 173 -9.88 12.01 1.05
C HIS A 173 -8.90 10.85 0.78
N ARG A 174 -8.68 9.95 1.75
CA ARG A 174 -7.87 8.73 1.55
C ARG A 174 -8.52 7.80 0.54
N SER A 175 -9.82 7.51 0.69
CA SER A 175 -10.60 6.68 -0.25
C SER A 175 -10.61 7.25 -1.67
N ASP A 176 -10.78 8.58 -1.79
CA ASP A 176 -10.72 9.28 -3.08
C ASP A 176 -9.35 9.11 -3.75
N LEU A 177 -8.27 9.24 -2.98
CA LEU A 177 -6.91 9.07 -3.49
C LEU A 177 -6.66 7.62 -3.94
N TRP A 178 -7.15 6.62 -3.19
CA TRP A 178 -7.05 5.22 -3.60
C TRP A 178 -7.77 4.95 -4.93
N THR A 179 -8.95 5.52 -5.08
CA THR A 179 -9.72 5.42 -6.34
C THR A 179 -8.95 6.04 -7.50
N LEU A 180 -8.34 7.21 -7.28
CA LEU A 180 -7.52 7.89 -8.27
C LEU A 180 -6.29 7.05 -8.66
N LEU A 181 -5.54 6.48 -7.70
CA LEU A 181 -4.37 5.65 -7.98
C LEU A 181 -4.75 4.39 -8.77
N LYS A 182 -5.87 3.74 -8.45
CA LYS A 182 -6.41 2.63 -9.23
C LYS A 182 -6.76 3.05 -10.66
N LYS A 183 -7.36 4.23 -10.84
CA LYS A 183 -7.67 4.78 -12.16
C LYS A 183 -6.40 5.05 -12.98
N LEU A 184 -5.37 5.65 -12.39
CA LEU A 184 -4.08 5.88 -13.04
C LEU A 184 -3.44 4.56 -13.53
N LYS A 185 -3.49 3.52 -12.70
CA LYS A 185 -3.03 2.18 -13.09
C LYS A 185 -3.83 1.62 -14.26
N THR A 186 -5.16 1.61 -14.17
CA THR A 186 -6.03 0.90 -15.14
C THR A 186 -6.17 1.64 -16.45
N GLU A 187 -6.33 2.97 -16.44
CA GLU A 187 -6.58 3.77 -17.64
C GLU A 187 -5.30 4.26 -18.32
N LYS A 188 -4.24 4.55 -17.53
CA LYS A 188 -2.97 5.06 -18.05
C LYS A 188 -1.88 3.99 -18.12
N GLY A 189 -2.09 2.81 -17.52
CA GLY A 189 -1.09 1.75 -17.47
C GLY A 189 0.17 2.11 -16.67
N ILE A 190 0.08 3.10 -15.78
CA ILE A 190 1.20 3.55 -14.94
C ILE A 190 1.48 2.47 -13.89
N THR A 191 2.76 2.14 -13.72
CA THR A 191 3.21 1.33 -12.58
C THR A 191 3.37 2.22 -11.38
N ILE A 192 2.96 1.74 -10.20
CA ILE A 192 3.03 2.52 -8.96
C ILE A 192 3.83 1.75 -7.92
N VAL A 193 4.80 2.41 -7.29
CA VAL A 193 5.48 1.92 -6.09
C VAL A 193 5.16 2.89 -4.96
N LEU A 194 4.60 2.39 -3.86
CA LEU A 194 4.27 3.23 -2.71
C LEU A 194 4.83 2.67 -1.42
N SER A 195 5.16 3.55 -0.48
CA SER A 195 5.36 3.18 0.92
C SER A 195 4.12 3.48 1.72
N THR A 196 3.87 2.68 2.74
CA THR A 196 2.80 2.92 3.70
C THR A 196 3.08 2.23 5.04
N HIS A 197 2.48 2.76 6.09
CA HIS A 197 2.36 2.09 7.38
C HIS A 197 0.89 1.72 7.67
N TYR A 198 -0.05 2.05 6.77
CA TYR A 198 -1.47 1.69 6.89
C TYR A 198 -1.73 0.33 6.23
N MET A 199 -2.10 -0.67 7.05
CA MET A 199 -2.43 -2.02 6.57
C MET A 199 -3.61 -2.02 5.60
N GLU A 200 -4.63 -1.19 5.88
CA GLU A 200 -5.80 -1.05 5.02
C GLU A 200 -5.42 -0.53 3.62
N GLU A 201 -4.53 0.48 3.55
CA GLU A 201 -4.03 1.00 2.28
C GLU A 201 -3.31 -0.09 1.48
N ALA A 202 -2.41 -0.83 2.12
CA ALA A 202 -1.70 -1.93 1.49
C ALA A 202 -2.64 -3.03 0.98
N ASP A 203 -3.67 -3.37 1.77
CA ASP A 203 -4.65 -4.41 1.44
C ASP A 203 -5.58 -4.00 0.28
N VAL A 204 -6.00 -2.72 0.25
CA VAL A 204 -6.94 -2.20 -0.76
C VAL A 204 -6.26 -1.85 -2.07
N LEU A 205 -5.04 -1.32 -2.03
CA LEU A 205 -4.36 -0.79 -3.21
C LEU A 205 -3.41 -1.76 -3.89
N CYS A 206 -2.63 -2.53 -3.11
CA CYS A 206 -1.48 -3.21 -3.65
C CYS A 206 -1.84 -4.54 -4.33
N ASP A 207 -1.34 -4.77 -5.53
CA ASP A 207 -1.37 -6.09 -6.16
C ASP A 207 -0.39 -7.04 -5.47
N ARG A 208 0.79 -6.53 -5.10
CA ARG A 208 1.82 -7.19 -4.31
C ARG A 208 2.42 -6.19 -3.33
N LEU A 209 2.91 -6.70 -2.23
CA LEU A 209 3.61 -5.88 -1.24
C LEU A 209 4.80 -6.61 -0.64
N ALA A 210 5.80 -5.84 -0.24
CA ALA A 210 6.90 -6.27 0.62
C ALA A 210 6.66 -5.72 2.02
N ILE A 211 6.68 -6.59 3.01
CA ILE A 211 6.69 -6.20 4.42
C ILE A 211 8.16 -5.97 4.81
N ILE A 212 8.45 -4.76 5.25
CA ILE A 212 9.80 -4.33 5.60
C ILE A 212 9.86 -4.06 7.11
N ASP A 213 10.81 -4.68 7.77
CA ASP A 213 11.15 -4.41 9.16
C ASP A 213 12.64 -4.29 9.33
N SER A 214 13.09 -3.28 10.08
CA SER A 214 14.49 -3.08 10.46
C SER A 214 15.51 -3.13 9.29
N GLY A 215 15.09 -2.69 8.10
CA GLY A 215 15.88 -2.63 6.87
C GLY A 215 15.89 -3.90 6.02
N GLU A 216 15.08 -4.90 6.35
CA GLU A 216 15.00 -6.18 5.66
C GLU A 216 13.58 -6.46 5.15
N ILE A 217 13.44 -7.19 4.04
CA ILE A 217 12.14 -7.70 3.59
C ILE A 217 11.86 -9.01 4.33
N VAL A 218 10.86 -9.02 5.20
CA VAL A 218 10.49 -10.19 6.01
C VAL A 218 9.45 -11.09 5.33
N ALA A 219 8.62 -10.50 4.43
CA ALA A 219 7.68 -11.25 3.59
C ALA A 219 7.34 -10.45 2.34
N MET A 220 7.02 -11.13 1.24
CA MET A 220 6.62 -10.47 -0.02
C MET A 220 5.72 -11.40 -0.84
N ASP A 221 4.49 -11.00 -1.09
CA ASP A 221 3.53 -11.63 -2.02
C ASP A 221 2.30 -10.71 -2.22
N THR A 222 1.23 -11.24 -2.82
CA THR A 222 -0.08 -10.56 -2.84
C THR A 222 -0.67 -10.48 -1.42
N PRO A 223 -1.47 -9.44 -1.09
CA PRO A 223 -2.13 -9.35 0.22
C PRO A 223 -2.88 -10.63 0.61
N GLN A 224 -3.63 -11.21 -0.34
CA GLN A 224 -4.40 -12.43 -0.09
C GLN A 224 -3.52 -13.63 0.24
N LYS A 225 -2.39 -13.83 -0.49
CA LYS A 225 -1.48 -14.94 -0.19
C LYS A 225 -0.80 -14.76 1.15
N LEU A 226 -0.37 -13.54 1.49
CA LEU A 226 0.21 -13.25 2.79
C LEU A 226 -0.78 -13.56 3.92
N LYS A 227 -2.03 -13.11 3.81
CA LYS A 227 -3.09 -13.41 4.80
C LYS A 227 -3.35 -14.93 4.93
N LYS A 228 -3.35 -15.67 3.83
CA LYS A 228 -3.48 -17.14 3.86
C LYS A 228 -2.35 -17.84 4.64
N THR A 229 -1.16 -17.23 4.79
CA THR A 229 -0.09 -17.81 5.61
C THR A 229 -0.38 -17.82 7.10
N ILE A 230 -1.36 -17.00 7.56
CA ILE A 230 -1.78 -16.91 8.96
C ILE A 230 -2.72 -18.05 9.32
N GLY A 231 -3.56 -18.47 8.37
CA GLY A 231 -4.52 -19.55 8.56
C GLY A 231 -5.84 -19.27 7.87
N LYS A 232 -6.84 -20.07 8.27
CA LYS A 232 -8.20 -20.00 7.77
C LYS A 232 -8.99 -18.86 8.42
N ASP A 233 -10.07 -18.45 7.78
CA ASP A 233 -11.07 -17.59 8.39
C ASP A 233 -11.65 -18.23 9.65
N ARG A 234 -12.15 -17.42 10.56
CA ARG A 234 -12.80 -17.88 11.80
C ARG A 234 -14.19 -17.25 11.89
N ILE A 235 -15.20 -18.08 12.13
CA ILE A 235 -16.52 -17.60 12.47
C ILE A 235 -16.65 -17.64 13.99
N GLU A 236 -16.80 -16.49 14.63
CA GLU A 236 -17.06 -16.35 16.06
C GLU A 236 -18.56 -16.34 16.33
N PHE A 237 -19.00 -17.19 17.24
CA PHE A 237 -20.36 -17.27 17.70
C PHE A 237 -20.42 -16.86 19.19
N LYS A 238 -21.04 -15.70 19.49
CA LYS A 238 -21.27 -15.25 20.86
C LYS A 238 -22.45 -16.02 21.47
N LEU A 239 -22.26 -16.52 22.67
CA LEU A 239 -23.21 -17.38 23.37
C LEU A 239 -24.13 -16.60 24.32
N PHE A 240 -25.39 -17.07 24.51
CA PHE A 240 -26.25 -16.63 25.58
C PHE A 240 -25.88 -17.29 26.92
N GLU A 241 -25.42 -18.54 26.87
CA GLU A 241 -25.03 -19.40 27.98
C GLU A 241 -23.84 -20.28 27.57
N SER A 242 -23.03 -20.73 28.51
CA SER A 242 -21.86 -21.59 28.20
C SER A 242 -22.33 -22.92 27.58
N LEU A 243 -21.51 -23.46 26.69
CA LEU A 243 -21.78 -24.75 26.06
C LEU A 243 -21.71 -25.90 27.07
N SER A 244 -22.60 -26.87 26.96
CA SER A 244 -22.52 -28.15 27.66
C SER A 244 -21.39 -29.02 27.06
N GLU A 245 -20.89 -29.98 27.85
CA GLU A 245 -19.88 -30.93 27.34
C GLU A 245 -20.36 -31.68 26.10
N GLY A 246 -21.65 -32.08 26.08
CA GLY A 246 -22.22 -32.75 24.89
C GLY A 246 -22.25 -31.88 23.64
N GLN A 247 -22.52 -30.57 23.75
CA GLN A 247 -22.46 -29.62 22.65
C GLN A 247 -21.03 -29.39 22.18
N ILE A 248 -20.05 -29.35 23.07
CA ILE A 248 -18.63 -29.22 22.72
C ILE A 248 -18.16 -30.43 21.93
N ILE A 249 -18.54 -31.64 22.36
CA ILE A 249 -18.22 -32.89 21.63
C ILE A 249 -18.85 -32.88 20.23
N ALA A 250 -20.14 -32.55 20.14
CA ALA A 250 -20.85 -32.48 18.86
C ALA A 250 -20.22 -31.47 17.89
N LEU A 251 -19.77 -30.30 18.37
CA LEU A 251 -19.05 -29.30 17.57
C LEU A 251 -17.71 -29.83 17.06
N LYS A 252 -16.96 -30.53 17.92
CA LYS A 252 -15.67 -31.13 17.54
C LYS A 252 -15.83 -32.26 16.53
N ASP A 253 -16.87 -33.06 16.66
CA ASP A 253 -17.19 -34.16 15.74
C ASP A 253 -17.58 -33.63 14.35
N GLU A 254 -18.34 -32.53 14.29
CA GLU A 254 -18.82 -31.93 13.03
C GLU A 254 -17.73 -31.15 12.29
N PHE A 255 -16.99 -30.30 12.99
CA PHE A 255 -16.05 -29.36 12.38
C PHE A 255 -14.56 -29.78 12.47
N GLY A 256 -14.25 -30.84 13.24
CA GLY A 256 -12.91 -31.26 13.59
C GLY A 256 -12.35 -30.53 14.81
N GLU A 257 -11.68 -31.26 15.69
CA GLU A 257 -11.16 -30.73 16.96
C GLU A 257 -10.18 -29.56 16.77
N GLU A 258 -9.36 -29.62 15.74
CA GLU A 258 -8.38 -28.58 15.38
C GLU A 258 -9.00 -27.28 14.85
N ASN A 259 -10.26 -27.33 14.40
CA ASN A 259 -10.95 -26.19 13.83
C ASN A 259 -11.85 -25.47 14.85
N ILE A 260 -12.04 -26.03 16.05
CA ILE A 260 -12.89 -25.49 17.10
C ILE A 260 -12.05 -24.94 18.24
N SER A 261 -12.41 -23.73 18.69
CA SER A 261 -11.92 -23.16 19.93
C SER A 261 -13.08 -22.66 20.76
N VAL A 262 -13.22 -23.11 21.99
CA VAL A 262 -14.32 -22.80 22.90
C VAL A 262 -13.83 -21.96 24.07
N ASN A 263 -14.60 -20.90 24.39
CA ASN A 263 -14.43 -20.05 25.56
C ASN A 263 -15.80 -19.95 26.28
N ASP A 264 -15.83 -19.44 27.48
CA ASP A 264 -17.08 -19.35 28.30
C ASP A 264 -18.20 -18.55 27.64
N SER A 265 -17.85 -17.51 26.85
CA SER A 265 -18.80 -16.56 26.27
C SER A 265 -18.92 -16.62 24.75
N PHE A 266 -18.05 -17.36 24.09
CA PHE A 266 -18.04 -17.54 22.64
C PHE A 266 -17.29 -18.82 22.24
N PHE A 267 -17.55 -19.29 21.03
CA PHE A 267 -16.69 -20.27 20.37
C PHE A 267 -16.38 -19.83 18.93
N THR A 268 -15.31 -20.37 18.36
CA THR A 268 -14.91 -20.08 16.99
C THR A 268 -14.79 -21.35 16.17
N VAL A 269 -15.23 -21.28 14.92
CA VAL A 269 -15.08 -22.32 13.91
C VAL A 269 -14.11 -21.80 12.84
N ARG A 270 -13.04 -22.54 12.54
CA ARG A 270 -12.13 -22.26 11.42
C ARG A 270 -12.68 -22.83 10.13
N VAL A 271 -12.79 -21.99 9.09
CA VAL A 271 -13.34 -22.33 7.77
C VAL A 271 -12.48 -21.73 6.67
N ASP A 272 -12.54 -22.30 5.46
CA ASP A 272 -11.73 -21.80 4.33
C ASP A 272 -12.22 -20.45 3.83
N ASP A 273 -13.55 -20.20 3.79
CA ASP A 273 -14.17 -18.91 3.51
C ASP A 273 -15.31 -18.68 4.50
N GLY A 274 -15.12 -17.69 5.38
CA GLY A 274 -16.06 -17.41 6.47
C GLY A 274 -17.38 -16.80 5.99
N GLU A 275 -17.40 -16.04 4.87
CA GLU A 275 -18.64 -15.45 4.36
C GLU A 275 -19.48 -16.49 3.61
N GLU A 276 -18.85 -17.29 2.77
CA GLU A 276 -19.52 -18.31 1.98
C GLU A 276 -20.12 -19.40 2.88
N THR A 277 -19.40 -19.81 3.92
CA THR A 277 -19.81 -20.91 4.81
C THR A 277 -20.65 -20.48 6.01
N LEU A 278 -20.78 -19.15 6.29
CA LEU A 278 -21.46 -18.64 7.49
C LEU A 278 -22.89 -19.17 7.66
N LEU A 279 -23.69 -19.15 6.58
CA LEU A 279 -25.09 -19.55 6.64
C LEU A 279 -25.25 -21.05 6.92
N ASP A 280 -24.41 -21.88 6.31
CA ASP A 280 -24.49 -23.33 6.51
C ASP A 280 -23.93 -23.70 7.89
N THR A 281 -22.85 -23.09 8.33
CA THR A 281 -22.35 -23.23 9.70
C THR A 281 -23.43 -22.83 10.71
N LEU A 282 -24.12 -21.71 10.52
CA LEU A 282 -25.18 -21.26 11.41
C LEU A 282 -26.38 -22.23 11.48
N LYS A 283 -26.78 -22.84 10.33
CA LYS A 283 -27.83 -23.88 10.32
C LYS A 283 -27.43 -25.09 11.19
N ILE A 284 -26.21 -25.55 11.08
CA ILE A 284 -25.69 -26.66 11.88
C ILE A 284 -25.72 -26.30 13.38
N ILE A 285 -25.27 -25.09 13.75
CA ILE A 285 -25.28 -24.61 15.12
C ILE A 285 -26.70 -24.56 15.71
N ILE A 286 -27.68 -24.10 14.90
CA ILE A 286 -29.09 -24.08 15.32
C ILE A 286 -29.64 -25.51 15.52
N GLN A 287 -29.27 -26.46 14.64
CA GLN A 287 -29.69 -27.87 14.77
C GLN A 287 -29.12 -28.53 16.04
N MET A 288 -27.98 -28.07 16.54
CA MET A 288 -27.38 -28.49 17.81
C MET A 288 -28.01 -27.79 19.02
N GLU A 289 -29.10 -27.04 18.85
CA GLU A 289 -29.80 -26.29 19.87
C GLU A 289 -28.90 -25.30 20.63
N ILE A 290 -27.84 -24.81 19.98
CA ILE A 290 -26.92 -23.82 20.55
C ILE A 290 -27.50 -22.42 20.32
N LYS A 291 -27.76 -21.70 21.42
CA LYS A 291 -28.30 -20.33 21.38
C LYS A 291 -27.18 -19.30 21.25
N VAL A 292 -27.15 -18.63 20.09
CA VAL A 292 -26.13 -17.60 19.82
C VAL A 292 -26.73 -16.18 19.86
N LYS A 293 -26.01 -15.24 20.48
CA LYS A 293 -26.36 -13.80 20.55
C LYS A 293 -26.03 -13.06 19.26
N GLY A 294 -25.05 -13.55 18.54
CA GLY A 294 -24.53 -12.91 17.33
C GLY A 294 -23.34 -13.68 16.75
N THR A 295 -23.02 -13.36 15.52
CA THR A 295 -21.93 -13.98 14.78
C THR A 295 -21.02 -12.91 14.20
N LYS A 296 -19.72 -13.22 14.05
CA LYS A 296 -18.73 -12.35 13.42
C LYS A 296 -17.77 -13.21 12.61
N VAL A 297 -17.57 -12.88 11.32
CA VAL A 297 -16.50 -13.47 10.53
C VAL A 297 -15.21 -12.70 10.80
N LEU A 298 -14.18 -13.41 11.25
CA LEU A 298 -12.85 -12.90 11.54
C LEU A 298 -11.91 -13.43 10.47
N ARG A 299 -11.48 -12.55 9.57
CA ARG A 299 -10.52 -12.87 8.53
C ARG A 299 -9.11 -12.51 8.99
N PRO A 300 -8.09 -13.29 8.62
CA PRO A 300 -6.71 -12.88 8.81
C PRO A 300 -6.44 -11.51 8.16
N SER A 301 -5.79 -10.63 8.89
CA SER A 301 -5.44 -9.29 8.46
C SER A 301 -3.94 -9.21 8.10
N LEU A 302 -3.52 -8.12 7.46
CA LEU A 302 -2.10 -7.83 7.29
C LEU A 302 -1.40 -7.52 8.64
N ASP A 303 -2.15 -7.07 9.66
CA ASP A 303 -1.62 -6.92 11.03
C ASP A 303 -1.22 -8.27 11.62
N ASP A 304 -2.05 -9.31 11.40
CA ASP A 304 -1.71 -10.67 11.84
C ASP A 304 -0.48 -11.21 11.09
N VAL A 305 -0.35 -10.88 9.78
CA VAL A 305 0.85 -11.21 9.00
C VAL A 305 2.07 -10.52 9.57
N TYR A 306 1.99 -9.20 9.80
CA TYR A 306 3.10 -8.43 10.35
C TYR A 306 3.52 -8.99 11.73
N LEU A 307 2.56 -9.22 12.63
CA LEU A 307 2.81 -9.81 13.95
C LEU A 307 3.52 -11.17 13.85
N LYS A 308 3.09 -12.03 12.91
CA LYS A 308 3.70 -13.36 12.70
C LYS A 308 5.18 -13.27 12.33
N TYR A 309 5.54 -12.35 11.43
CA TYR A 309 6.90 -12.25 10.91
C TYR A 309 7.84 -11.43 11.79
N THR A 310 7.31 -10.48 12.58
CA THR A 310 8.14 -9.54 13.37
C THR A 310 8.04 -9.76 14.88
N GLY A 311 7.02 -10.50 15.33
CA GLY A 311 6.72 -10.70 16.75
C GLY A 311 6.12 -9.48 17.46
N LYS A 312 5.75 -8.42 16.73
CA LYS A 312 5.21 -7.16 17.24
C LYS A 312 3.99 -6.74 16.44
N ARG A 313 3.04 -6.02 17.06
CA ARG A 313 1.98 -5.35 16.32
C ARG A 313 2.47 -4.00 15.79
N LEU A 314 2.06 -3.66 14.58
CA LEU A 314 2.47 -2.38 13.98
C LEU A 314 1.93 -1.19 14.79
N GLU A 315 0.72 -1.28 15.32
CA GLU A 315 0.08 -0.27 16.17
C GLU A 315 0.86 0.03 17.47
N GLU A 316 1.65 -0.90 17.97
CA GLU A 316 2.46 -0.76 19.20
C GLU A 316 3.75 0.05 18.94
N LEU A 317 4.03 0.43 17.70
CA LEU A 317 5.27 1.10 17.28
C LEU A 317 5.07 2.62 17.01
N TYR A 318 3.85 3.15 17.31
CA TYR A 318 3.49 4.57 17.12
C TYR A 318 3.08 5.28 18.40
#